data_60c7dc85ef2280791c76adf2dbd18512
#
_entry.id   60c7dc85ef2280791c76adf2dbd18512
#
_cell.length_a   1.000
_cell.length_b   1.000
_cell.length_c   1.000
_cell.angle_alpha   90.00
_cell.angle_beta   90.00
_cell.angle_gamma   90.00
#
_symmetry.space_group_name_H-M   'P 1'
#
loop_
_entity.id
_entity.type
_entity.pdbx_description
1 polymer ?
#
loop_
_entity_poly.entity_id
_entity_poly.type
_entity_poly.pdbx_seq_one_letter_code
_entity_poly.pdbx_strand_id
1 'polypeptide(L)'
;MTYRTDQATDLDTTRVGDTTTVSGWVSRRRDHGGVAFVDLRDATGLVQVVADPEEIQIVDELRMEYCIKVTGVVQERPEGTVNHEMLTGEIEIHANEVVILSPSKPLPFMLDDRSEIEERIRLRYRYLDLRRPHMAANLQARSRLTGAIRRTLDELGFLEVETPTLIRSTPEGARDMLVPSRLRQGNFYALPQSPQLFKQLLMIGGVERYFQIARCYRDEDFRSDRQLEFTQLDLEGSFWTQEDVLVTVEAVLKAAAREIRDVDLTDPFPRLTWQEAMDRFGSDKPDIRFGMEIVVLDDLFEDTEFGVFSGALDGGGTIRGINVGSRELSRAQADGLVDRAKELGAKGLVWIQVSEDGSLRSPVAKFLSDDEQSGLISRLEASLGDVLLIAADRWKTVSQVLGGLRLDLGRPNTQDELAFLWVTGFPMFEEEDDGTRTFSHHPFTSPVSIDEMVSDPDRAISQAYDAVLNGVELGSGSIRIHDPAVQRQVFEVLGIDEETAERRFGWFLEALEYGTPPHGGFAFGIDRLAMVLQGEDSIRDVIPFPKTQTGVDPMTEAPAEVDETQLKELGIQIRAEVIAAREEAGE
;
A
#
# COMPACT_ATOMS: atom_id res chain seq x y z
N MET A 1 31.22 18.05 -27.96
CA MET A 1 31.53 18.24 -26.52
C MET A 1 30.73 17.23 -25.73
N THR A 2 31.41 16.41 -24.92
CA THR A 2 30.70 15.53 -24.01
C THR A 2 30.43 16.27 -22.69
N TYR A 3 29.27 16.06 -22.06
CA TYR A 3 28.97 16.62 -20.74
C TYR A 3 29.54 15.74 -19.61
N ARG A 4 29.81 14.45 -19.89
CA ARG A 4 30.19 13.47 -18.89
C ARG A 4 30.93 12.31 -19.57
N THR A 5 32.06 11.86 -19.01
CA THR A 5 32.70 10.59 -19.35
C THR A 5 32.39 9.50 -18.33
N ASP A 6 32.27 9.88 -17.06
CA ASP A 6 32.07 8.97 -15.92
C ASP A 6 31.00 9.52 -14.98
N GLN A 7 30.29 8.63 -14.28
CA GLN A 7 29.45 9.00 -13.13
C GLN A 7 30.32 9.10 -11.86
N ALA A 8 29.77 9.73 -10.81
CA ALA A 8 30.54 9.95 -9.58
C ALA A 8 31.09 8.64 -9.00
N THR A 9 30.27 7.60 -8.91
CA THR A 9 30.65 6.32 -8.31
C THR A 9 31.33 5.33 -9.26
N ASP A 10 31.54 5.69 -10.54
CA ASP A 10 32.39 4.94 -11.47
C ASP A 10 33.87 5.17 -11.17
N LEU A 11 34.17 6.15 -10.31
CA LEU A 11 35.52 6.56 -9.95
C LEU A 11 35.93 5.94 -8.61
N ASP A 12 37.06 5.25 -8.64
CA ASP A 12 37.70 4.63 -7.50
C ASP A 12 39.24 4.77 -7.59
N THR A 13 39.96 4.12 -6.69
CA THR A 13 41.44 4.15 -6.66
C THR A 13 42.10 3.57 -7.90
N THR A 14 41.41 2.72 -8.66
CA THR A 14 41.93 2.15 -9.92
C THR A 14 41.98 3.17 -11.06
N ARG A 15 41.27 4.30 -10.92
CA ARG A 15 41.17 5.39 -11.88
C ARG A 15 42.15 6.54 -11.59
N VAL A 16 43.01 6.40 -10.56
CA VAL A 16 44.00 7.43 -10.18
C VAL A 16 44.96 7.71 -11.34
N GLY A 17 45.09 8.99 -11.69
CA GLY A 17 45.85 9.47 -12.82
C GLY A 17 45.05 9.66 -14.12
N ASP A 18 43.83 9.13 -14.19
CA ASP A 18 42.97 9.30 -15.36
C ASP A 18 42.36 10.71 -15.38
N THR A 19 42.19 11.23 -16.60
CA THR A 19 41.37 12.44 -16.80
C THR A 19 39.91 12.05 -16.96
N THR A 20 39.06 12.63 -16.13
CA THR A 20 37.61 12.40 -16.13
C THR A 20 36.85 13.70 -16.36
N THR A 21 35.62 13.58 -16.88
CA THR A 21 34.63 14.65 -16.90
C THR A 21 33.37 14.17 -16.20
N VAL A 22 33.02 14.85 -15.11
CA VAL A 22 31.77 14.58 -14.33
C VAL A 22 30.84 15.78 -14.41
N SER A 23 29.54 15.53 -14.32
CA SER A 23 28.53 16.59 -14.25
C SER A 23 27.48 16.25 -13.20
N GLY A 24 27.08 17.24 -12.44
CA GLY A 24 26.12 17.07 -11.36
C GLY A 24 25.80 18.39 -10.68
N TRP A 25 25.30 18.30 -9.48
CA TRP A 25 24.93 19.45 -8.65
C TRP A 25 25.90 19.65 -7.51
N VAL A 26 26.23 20.91 -7.20
CA VAL A 26 27.04 21.28 -6.03
C VAL A 26 26.24 20.98 -4.76
N SER A 27 26.56 19.88 -4.10
CA SER A 27 25.92 19.51 -2.83
C SER A 27 26.45 20.37 -1.68
N ARG A 28 27.77 20.60 -1.66
CA ARG A 28 28.43 21.42 -0.64
C ARG A 28 29.69 22.05 -1.22
N ARG A 29 30.00 23.28 -0.79
CA ARG A 29 31.28 23.94 -1.04
C ARG A 29 31.93 24.33 0.29
N ARG A 30 33.25 24.15 0.38
CA ARG A 30 34.08 24.53 1.53
C ARG A 30 35.38 25.16 0.99
N ASP A 31 35.82 26.24 1.63
CA ASP A 31 37.11 26.85 1.31
C ASP A 31 38.08 26.58 2.45
N HIS A 32 39.26 26.07 2.16
CA HIS A 32 40.29 25.78 3.14
C HIS A 32 41.69 25.92 2.53
N GLY A 33 42.53 26.74 3.15
CA GLY A 33 43.94 26.91 2.74
C GLY A 33 44.14 27.47 1.34
N GLY A 34 43.17 28.26 0.83
CA GLY A 34 43.25 28.83 -0.53
C GLY A 34 42.70 27.92 -1.62
N VAL A 35 42.20 26.76 -1.27
CA VAL A 35 41.64 25.78 -2.21
C VAL A 35 40.15 25.60 -1.91
N ALA A 36 39.34 25.45 -2.95
CA ALA A 36 37.91 25.14 -2.84
C ALA A 36 37.67 23.63 -2.96
N PHE A 37 36.94 23.10 -2.01
CA PHE A 37 36.43 21.72 -2.03
C PHE A 37 34.96 21.75 -2.36
N VAL A 38 34.56 21.05 -3.42
CA VAL A 38 33.19 20.96 -3.90
C VAL A 38 32.75 19.51 -3.88
N ASP A 39 31.75 19.17 -3.09
CA ASP A 39 31.10 17.87 -3.15
C ASP A 39 30.09 17.92 -4.30
N LEU A 40 30.41 17.26 -5.42
CA LEU A 40 29.55 17.14 -6.60
C LEU A 40 28.67 15.91 -6.45
N ARG A 41 27.36 16.10 -6.60
CA ARG A 41 26.37 15.01 -6.54
C ARG A 41 25.79 14.74 -7.91
N ASP A 42 25.74 13.48 -8.28
CA ASP A 42 24.92 13.00 -9.39
C ASP A 42 23.91 11.91 -8.95
N ALA A 43 23.34 11.17 -9.89
CA ALA A 43 22.37 10.13 -9.62
C ALA A 43 22.95 8.91 -8.89
N THR A 44 24.27 8.72 -8.93
CA THR A 44 24.95 7.57 -8.33
C THR A 44 25.52 7.86 -6.95
N GLY A 45 25.86 9.13 -6.68
CA GLY A 45 26.41 9.50 -5.38
C GLY A 45 27.15 10.83 -5.41
N LEU A 46 28.17 10.93 -4.55
CA LEU A 46 28.99 12.12 -4.34
C LEU A 46 30.44 11.83 -4.75
N VAL A 47 31.10 12.82 -5.35
CA VAL A 47 32.55 12.85 -5.51
C VAL A 47 33.09 14.21 -5.09
N GLN A 48 34.23 14.23 -4.39
CA GLN A 48 34.90 15.49 -4.03
C GLN A 48 35.71 16.02 -5.22
N VAL A 49 35.51 17.30 -5.48
CA VAL A 49 36.30 18.07 -6.46
C VAL A 49 37.16 19.08 -5.70
N VAL A 50 38.43 19.13 -6.04
CA VAL A 50 39.40 20.11 -5.53
C VAL A 50 39.71 21.10 -6.65
N ALA A 51 39.53 22.38 -6.40
CA ALA A 51 39.78 23.42 -7.39
C ALA A 51 40.53 24.60 -6.75
N ASP A 52 41.54 25.09 -7.44
CA ASP A 52 42.26 26.30 -7.05
C ASP A 52 41.53 27.54 -7.62
N PRO A 53 40.99 28.43 -6.78
CA PRO A 53 40.34 29.66 -7.23
C PRO A 53 41.25 30.62 -7.98
N GLU A 54 42.58 30.57 -7.75
CA GLU A 54 43.53 31.40 -8.50
C GLU A 54 43.64 30.95 -9.96
N GLU A 55 43.47 29.63 -10.23
CA GLU A 55 43.49 29.07 -11.57
C GLU A 55 42.08 29.02 -12.20
N ILE A 56 41.04 28.76 -11.40
CA ILE A 56 39.67 28.55 -11.86
C ILE A 56 38.70 29.50 -11.13
N GLN A 57 38.73 30.78 -11.49
CA GLN A 57 37.98 31.87 -10.83
C GLN A 57 36.48 31.60 -10.70
N ILE A 58 35.86 30.86 -11.65
CA ILE A 58 34.42 30.54 -11.64
C ILE A 58 34.00 29.75 -10.39
N VAL A 59 34.94 29.11 -9.69
CA VAL A 59 34.66 28.33 -8.48
C VAL A 59 34.13 29.21 -7.35
N ASP A 60 34.52 30.50 -7.29
CA ASP A 60 34.03 31.46 -6.30
C ASP A 60 32.56 31.82 -6.48
N GLU A 61 32.03 31.63 -7.68
CA GLU A 61 30.61 31.88 -8.00
C GLU A 61 29.71 30.71 -7.61
N LEU A 62 30.29 29.51 -7.38
CA LEU A 62 29.51 28.31 -7.10
C LEU A 62 28.68 28.45 -5.83
N ARG A 63 27.42 28.07 -5.93
CA ARG A 63 26.46 27.98 -4.80
C ARG A 63 25.83 26.60 -4.79
N MET A 64 25.20 26.28 -3.68
CA MET A 64 24.49 24.99 -3.53
C MET A 64 23.50 24.81 -4.69
N GLU A 65 23.43 23.57 -5.17
CA GLU A 65 22.56 23.12 -6.26
C GLU A 65 22.82 23.78 -7.63
N TYR A 66 23.92 24.51 -7.80
CA TYR A 66 24.37 24.83 -9.16
C TYR A 66 24.68 23.55 -9.91
N CYS A 67 24.17 23.41 -11.13
CA CYS A 67 24.53 22.31 -12.03
C CYS A 67 25.83 22.68 -12.73
N ILE A 68 26.87 21.86 -12.56
CA ILE A 68 28.20 22.11 -13.08
C ILE A 68 28.75 20.91 -13.86
N LYS A 69 29.69 21.20 -14.76
CA LYS A 69 30.58 20.24 -15.39
C LYS A 69 32.00 20.48 -14.86
N VAL A 70 32.68 19.43 -14.48
CA VAL A 70 34.06 19.46 -14.02
C VAL A 70 34.87 18.50 -14.88
N THR A 71 35.99 18.99 -15.44
CA THR A 71 37.02 18.14 -16.08
C THR A 71 38.29 18.24 -15.24
N GLY A 72 38.86 17.10 -14.87
CA GLY A 72 40.00 17.05 -13.99
C GLY A 72 40.69 15.69 -13.95
N VAL A 73 41.69 15.56 -13.10
CA VAL A 73 42.44 14.33 -12.88
C VAL A 73 42.04 13.69 -11.57
N VAL A 74 41.76 12.41 -11.60
CA VAL A 74 41.46 11.62 -10.39
C VAL A 74 42.74 11.43 -9.58
N GLN A 75 42.70 11.74 -8.29
CA GLN A 75 43.83 11.57 -7.36
C GLN A 75 43.39 10.86 -6.09
N GLU A 76 44.32 10.20 -5.41
CA GLU A 76 44.07 9.73 -4.05
C GLU A 76 43.97 10.91 -3.09
N ARG A 77 43.07 10.83 -2.13
CA ARG A 77 43.02 11.83 -1.05
C ARG A 77 44.25 11.73 -0.18
N PRO A 78 44.78 12.86 0.32
CA PRO A 78 45.87 12.85 1.26
C PRO A 78 45.61 11.98 2.47
N GLU A 79 46.69 11.37 3.00
CA GLU A 79 46.62 10.54 4.21
C GLU A 79 45.92 11.27 5.38
N GLY A 80 44.93 10.62 6.03
CA GLY A 80 44.13 11.20 7.10
C GLY A 80 42.93 12.05 6.64
N THR A 81 42.67 12.20 5.31
CA THR A 81 41.50 12.91 4.78
C THR A 81 40.50 12.00 4.09
N VAL A 82 40.71 10.68 4.11
CA VAL A 82 39.78 9.67 3.60
C VAL A 82 38.45 9.79 4.31
N ASN A 83 37.35 9.82 3.55
CA ASN A 83 36.01 9.90 4.09
C ASN A 83 35.26 8.57 3.90
N HIS A 84 35.20 7.75 4.92
CA HIS A 84 34.54 6.44 4.90
C HIS A 84 33.01 6.49 4.78
N GLU A 85 32.39 7.67 4.89
CA GLU A 85 30.96 7.85 4.67
C GLU A 85 30.60 8.03 3.18
N MET A 86 31.58 8.21 2.31
CA MET A 86 31.41 8.35 0.86
C MET A 86 31.97 7.12 0.13
N LEU A 87 31.23 6.59 -0.84
CA LEU A 87 31.73 5.49 -1.70
C LEU A 87 33.01 5.86 -2.45
N THR A 88 33.17 7.13 -2.83
CA THR A 88 34.35 7.70 -3.49
C THR A 88 35.32 8.34 -2.51
N GLY A 89 35.22 8.01 -1.22
CA GLY A 89 35.92 8.74 -0.17
C GLY A 89 37.42 8.58 -0.13
N GLU A 90 38.02 7.67 -0.91
CA GLU A 90 39.45 7.47 -1.04
C GLU A 90 40.09 8.33 -2.16
N ILE A 91 39.21 8.88 -3.04
CA ILE A 91 39.67 9.68 -4.19
C ILE A 91 39.06 11.10 -4.19
N GLU A 92 39.66 11.97 -4.97
CA GLU A 92 39.17 13.30 -5.30
C GLU A 92 39.52 13.66 -6.73
N ILE A 93 38.81 14.61 -7.35
CA ILE A 93 39.10 15.11 -8.69
C ILE A 93 39.78 16.47 -8.58
N HIS A 94 41.02 16.56 -8.99
CA HIS A 94 41.70 17.84 -9.14
C HIS A 94 41.26 18.50 -10.46
N ALA A 95 40.47 19.56 -10.34
CA ALA A 95 39.83 20.20 -11.48
C ALA A 95 40.83 20.97 -12.34
N ASN A 96 40.72 20.77 -13.66
CA ASN A 96 41.40 21.61 -14.67
C ASN A 96 40.43 22.61 -15.30
N GLU A 97 39.14 22.27 -15.34
CA GLU A 97 38.07 23.11 -15.87
C GLU A 97 36.80 22.92 -15.07
N VAL A 98 36.13 24.02 -14.71
CA VAL A 98 34.78 24.03 -14.12
C VAL A 98 33.89 24.93 -14.97
N VAL A 99 32.73 24.42 -15.36
CA VAL A 99 31.72 25.15 -16.14
C VAL A 99 30.39 25.12 -15.43
N ILE A 100 29.82 26.27 -15.18
CA ILE A 100 28.43 26.37 -14.70
C ILE A 100 27.50 26.08 -15.87
N LEU A 101 26.77 24.97 -15.81
CA LEU A 101 25.77 24.60 -16.81
C LEU A 101 24.44 25.33 -16.54
N SER A 102 24.08 25.46 -15.26
CA SER A 102 22.87 26.18 -14.84
C SER A 102 22.99 26.64 -13.38
N PRO A 103 22.78 27.92 -13.10
CA PRO A 103 22.72 28.42 -11.73
C PRO A 103 21.41 28.00 -11.04
N SER A 104 21.42 27.94 -9.71
CA SER A 104 20.25 27.66 -8.87
C SER A 104 19.82 28.92 -8.12
N LYS A 105 18.51 29.06 -7.90
CA LYS A 105 17.97 29.99 -6.90
C LYS A 105 18.26 29.45 -5.48
N PRO A 106 18.17 30.30 -4.44
CA PRO A 106 18.17 29.79 -3.06
C PRO A 106 17.11 28.72 -2.86
N LEU A 107 17.52 27.64 -2.20
CA LEU A 107 16.63 26.50 -1.98
C LEU A 107 15.51 26.86 -0.99
N PRO A 108 14.26 26.37 -1.20
CA PRO A 108 13.15 26.54 -0.26
C PRO A 108 13.34 25.69 1.02
N PHE A 109 14.16 24.64 0.96
CA PHE A 109 14.52 23.76 2.08
C PHE A 109 15.85 23.05 1.80
N MET A 110 16.43 22.45 2.85
CA MET A 110 17.67 21.68 2.72
C MET A 110 17.40 20.32 2.09
N LEU A 111 18.32 19.88 1.19
CA LEU A 111 18.22 18.59 0.49
C LEU A 111 18.95 17.49 1.27
N ASP A 112 18.78 17.44 2.58
CA ASP A 112 19.29 16.38 3.45
C ASP A 112 18.12 15.57 4.05
N ASP A 113 18.43 14.41 4.62
CA ASP A 113 17.41 13.54 5.24
C ASP A 113 17.21 13.85 6.74
N ARG A 114 17.91 14.85 7.29
CA ARG A 114 17.84 15.25 8.71
C ARG A 114 16.79 16.30 8.99
N SER A 115 16.44 17.08 7.95
CA SER A 115 15.49 18.18 8.08
C SER A 115 14.05 17.67 7.94
N GLU A 116 13.23 17.94 8.95
CA GLU A 116 11.78 17.78 8.86
C GLU A 116 11.20 18.92 8.01
N ILE A 117 10.51 18.56 6.94
CA ILE A 117 9.94 19.52 5.99
C ILE A 117 8.45 19.21 5.86
N GLU A 118 7.63 20.22 5.96
CA GLU A 118 6.18 20.12 5.77
C GLU A 118 5.88 19.47 4.41
N GLU A 119 4.99 18.46 4.40
CA GLU A 119 4.66 17.69 3.21
C GLU A 119 4.22 18.58 2.02
N ARG A 120 3.40 19.61 2.28
CA ARG A 120 2.93 20.51 1.23
C ARG A 120 4.07 21.25 0.53
N ILE A 121 5.13 21.62 1.26
CA ILE A 121 6.31 22.27 0.68
C ILE A 121 7.12 21.24 -0.13
N ARG A 122 7.30 20.02 0.38
CA ARG A 122 7.94 18.93 -0.35
C ARG A 122 7.23 18.65 -1.67
N LEU A 123 5.89 18.56 -1.66
CA LEU A 123 5.10 18.28 -2.86
C LEU A 123 5.11 19.45 -3.85
N ARG A 124 5.10 20.71 -3.37
CA ARG A 124 5.20 21.89 -4.24
C ARG A 124 6.54 21.93 -5.00
N TYR A 125 7.62 21.59 -4.34
CA TYR A 125 8.96 21.55 -4.91
C TYR A 125 9.45 20.11 -5.10
N ARG A 126 8.55 19.22 -5.51
CA ARG A 126 8.83 17.79 -5.58
C ARG A 126 10.06 17.43 -6.39
N TYR A 127 10.36 18.15 -7.46
CA TYR A 127 11.59 18.00 -8.25
C TYR A 127 12.89 18.29 -7.46
N LEU A 128 12.82 19.04 -6.37
CA LEU A 128 13.93 19.21 -5.43
C LEU A 128 13.91 18.12 -4.35
N ASP A 129 12.75 17.80 -3.82
CA ASP A 129 12.58 16.74 -2.83
C ASP A 129 13.12 15.38 -3.36
N LEU A 130 12.90 15.09 -4.64
CA LEU A 130 13.45 13.90 -5.32
C LEU A 130 14.99 13.87 -5.42
N ARG A 131 15.70 14.97 -5.12
CA ARG A 131 17.17 15.01 -5.00
C ARG A 131 17.68 14.60 -3.63
N ARG A 132 16.79 14.52 -2.61
CA ARG A 132 17.18 14.02 -1.29
C ARG A 132 17.59 12.55 -1.40
N PRO A 133 18.67 12.12 -0.71
CA PRO A 133 19.19 10.76 -0.84
C PRO A 133 18.13 9.68 -0.62
N HIS A 134 17.35 9.81 0.42
CA HIS A 134 16.22 8.94 0.76
C HIS A 134 15.19 8.84 -0.38
N MET A 135 14.72 9.97 -0.91
CA MET A 135 13.73 9.98 -2.00
C MET A 135 14.29 9.40 -3.31
N ALA A 136 15.57 9.67 -3.61
CA ALA A 136 16.24 9.09 -4.77
C ALA A 136 16.36 7.56 -4.62
N ALA A 137 16.72 7.07 -3.42
CA ALA A 137 16.78 5.65 -3.12
C ALA A 137 15.42 4.96 -3.29
N ASN A 138 14.34 5.60 -2.85
CA ASN A 138 12.97 5.09 -3.00
C ASN A 138 12.58 4.90 -4.47
N LEU A 139 12.92 5.85 -5.34
CA LEU A 139 12.67 5.72 -6.78
C LEU A 139 13.50 4.61 -7.42
N GLN A 140 14.77 4.50 -7.05
CA GLN A 140 15.65 3.43 -7.55
C GLN A 140 15.16 2.06 -7.11
N ALA A 141 14.76 1.91 -5.83
CA ALA A 141 14.20 0.68 -5.30
C ALA A 141 12.90 0.30 -6.00
N ARG A 142 12.00 1.26 -6.22
CA ARG A 142 10.77 1.04 -7.00
C ARG A 142 11.05 0.56 -8.43
N SER A 143 12.06 1.13 -9.09
CA SER A 143 12.46 0.72 -10.44
C SER A 143 13.00 -0.72 -10.44
N ARG A 144 13.88 -1.07 -9.48
CA ARG A 144 14.39 -2.44 -9.32
C ARG A 144 13.27 -3.44 -9.02
N LEU A 145 12.35 -3.09 -8.12
CA LEU A 145 11.16 -3.88 -7.79
C LEU A 145 10.36 -4.23 -9.05
N THR A 146 10.01 -3.22 -9.85
CA THR A 146 9.26 -3.42 -11.09
C THR A 146 10.04 -4.28 -12.09
N GLY A 147 11.36 -4.10 -12.16
CA GLY A 147 12.25 -4.93 -12.98
C GLY A 147 12.28 -6.39 -12.53
N ALA A 148 12.34 -6.65 -11.22
CA ALA A 148 12.31 -8.01 -10.66
C ALA A 148 10.98 -8.70 -10.97
N ILE A 149 9.85 -8.02 -10.79
CA ILE A 149 8.51 -8.53 -11.12
C ILE A 149 8.45 -8.97 -12.58
N ARG A 150 8.90 -8.11 -13.53
CA ARG A 150 8.89 -8.43 -14.96
C ARG A 150 9.77 -9.64 -15.30
N ARG A 151 10.99 -9.70 -14.76
CA ARG A 151 11.89 -10.85 -15.00
C ARG A 151 11.26 -12.16 -14.51
N THR A 152 10.71 -12.16 -13.31
CA THR A 152 10.07 -13.36 -12.75
C THR A 152 8.89 -13.83 -13.59
N LEU A 153 8.03 -12.91 -14.03
CA LEU A 153 6.86 -13.27 -14.84
C LEU A 153 7.25 -13.70 -16.27
N ASP A 154 8.27 -13.10 -16.86
CA ASP A 154 8.82 -13.53 -18.15
C ASP A 154 9.39 -14.96 -18.07
N GLU A 155 10.15 -15.27 -17.01
CA GLU A 155 10.67 -16.62 -16.74
C GLU A 155 9.56 -17.66 -16.51
N LEU A 156 8.41 -17.24 -15.96
CA LEU A 156 7.21 -18.06 -15.79
C LEU A 156 6.36 -18.16 -17.07
N GLY A 157 6.77 -17.52 -18.16
CA GLY A 157 6.12 -17.57 -19.46
C GLY A 157 4.87 -16.69 -19.58
N PHE A 158 4.80 -15.60 -18.83
CA PHE A 158 3.72 -14.62 -18.97
C PHE A 158 3.99 -13.64 -20.09
N LEU A 159 2.91 -13.22 -20.74
CA LEU A 159 2.91 -12.17 -21.76
C LEU A 159 2.47 -10.84 -21.12
N GLU A 160 3.33 -9.80 -21.20
CA GLU A 160 2.94 -8.44 -20.81
C GLU A 160 2.07 -7.83 -21.92
N VAL A 161 0.81 -7.52 -21.59
CA VAL A 161 -0.15 -6.95 -22.57
C VAL A 161 -0.80 -5.70 -21.99
N GLU A 162 -0.74 -4.59 -22.73
CA GLU A 162 -1.42 -3.35 -22.37
C GLU A 162 -2.91 -3.41 -22.72
N THR A 163 -3.75 -2.96 -21.77
CA THR A 163 -5.20 -2.84 -21.95
C THR A 163 -5.59 -1.37 -22.12
N PRO A 164 -6.78 -1.08 -22.71
CA PRO A 164 -7.22 0.30 -22.92
C PRO A 164 -7.33 1.12 -21.63
N THR A 165 -6.92 2.39 -21.69
CA THR A 165 -7.11 3.38 -20.62
C THR A 165 -8.43 4.14 -20.76
N LEU A 166 -8.91 4.37 -21.98
CA LEU A 166 -10.22 4.98 -22.26
C LEU A 166 -11.25 3.88 -22.48
N ILE A 167 -12.01 3.56 -21.44
CA ILE A 167 -12.96 2.46 -21.43
C ILE A 167 -14.40 2.95 -21.26
N ARG A 168 -15.36 2.05 -21.32
CA ARG A 168 -16.72 2.29 -20.86
C ARG A 168 -16.76 2.23 -19.33
N SER A 169 -17.56 3.10 -18.70
CA SER A 169 -17.84 3.01 -17.28
C SER A 169 -18.35 1.62 -16.89
N THR A 170 -17.62 0.98 -15.98
CA THR A 170 -17.95 -0.33 -15.41
C THR A 170 -17.78 -0.24 -13.90
N PRO A 171 -18.86 -0.14 -13.11
CA PRO A 171 -18.75 0.01 -11.67
C PRO A 171 -18.16 -1.26 -11.03
N GLU A 172 -16.94 -1.14 -10.49
CA GLU A 172 -16.17 -2.20 -9.81
C GLU A 172 -15.99 -1.92 -8.31
N GLY A 173 -16.84 -1.06 -7.72
CA GLY A 173 -16.81 -0.71 -6.29
C GLY A 173 -16.49 0.76 -6.02
N ALA A 174 -15.50 1.38 -6.69
CA ALA A 174 -15.20 2.80 -6.58
C ALA A 174 -16.00 3.65 -7.58
N ARG A 175 -15.98 4.98 -7.41
CA ARG A 175 -16.49 5.89 -8.43
C ARG A 175 -15.50 6.02 -9.59
N ASP A 176 -16.04 6.06 -10.82
CA ASP A 176 -15.24 6.24 -12.03
C ASP A 176 -14.81 7.69 -12.22
N MET A 177 -13.60 7.88 -12.70
CA MET A 177 -13.15 9.16 -13.25
C MET A 177 -13.57 9.26 -14.71
N LEU A 178 -14.40 10.25 -15.06
CA LEU A 178 -14.98 10.39 -16.38
C LEU A 178 -14.18 11.34 -17.28
N VAL A 179 -14.01 10.95 -18.54
CA VAL A 179 -13.35 11.74 -19.57
C VAL A 179 -14.36 12.03 -20.69
N PRO A 180 -14.74 13.29 -20.94
CA PRO A 180 -15.72 13.62 -21.97
C PRO A 180 -15.20 13.37 -23.39
N SER A 181 -16.07 12.88 -24.29
CA SER A 181 -15.74 12.64 -25.67
C SER A 181 -16.04 13.85 -26.56
N ARG A 182 -15.01 14.46 -27.15
CA ARG A 182 -15.18 15.55 -28.13
C ARG A 182 -15.91 15.09 -29.41
N LEU A 183 -15.66 13.86 -29.86
CA LEU A 183 -16.25 13.33 -31.09
C LEU A 183 -17.72 12.89 -30.91
N ARG A 184 -18.12 12.58 -29.69
CA ARG A 184 -19.49 12.19 -29.35
C ARG A 184 -19.93 13.00 -28.13
N GLN A 185 -20.28 14.25 -28.35
CA GLN A 185 -20.73 15.16 -27.31
C GLN A 185 -21.86 14.54 -26.48
N GLY A 186 -21.77 14.69 -25.14
CA GLY A 186 -22.70 14.07 -24.20
C GLY A 186 -22.36 12.61 -23.83
N ASN A 187 -21.35 11.99 -24.45
CA ASN A 187 -20.83 10.69 -24.05
C ASN A 187 -19.46 10.84 -23.36
N PHE A 188 -19.16 9.90 -22.48
CA PHE A 188 -17.95 9.89 -21.69
C PHE A 188 -17.23 8.55 -21.81
N TYR A 189 -15.91 8.59 -21.79
CA TYR A 189 -15.08 7.46 -21.40
C TYR A 189 -14.92 7.48 -19.88
N ALA A 190 -14.56 6.35 -19.30
CA ALA A 190 -14.07 6.24 -17.94
C ALA A 190 -12.59 5.84 -17.95
N LEU A 191 -11.83 6.28 -16.92
CA LEU A 191 -10.52 5.74 -16.65
C LEU A 191 -10.66 4.41 -15.89
N PRO A 192 -9.81 3.38 -16.14
CA PRO A 192 -9.98 2.05 -15.58
C PRO A 192 -9.67 2.02 -14.07
N GLN A 193 -10.54 1.42 -13.29
CA GLN A 193 -10.27 1.10 -11.89
C GLN A 193 -9.29 -0.07 -11.76
N SER A 194 -9.35 -1.00 -12.71
CA SER A 194 -8.45 -2.13 -12.94
C SER A 194 -8.65 -2.65 -14.37
N PRO A 195 -7.75 -3.48 -14.92
CA PRO A 195 -7.95 -4.15 -16.22
C PRO A 195 -8.86 -5.39 -16.14
N GLN A 196 -9.70 -5.54 -15.11
CA GLN A 196 -10.40 -6.79 -14.77
C GLN A 196 -11.14 -7.45 -15.93
N LEU A 197 -11.98 -6.72 -16.65
CA LEU A 197 -12.76 -7.32 -17.75
C LEU A 197 -11.88 -7.62 -18.97
N PHE A 198 -10.89 -6.77 -19.24
CA PHE A 198 -10.01 -6.97 -20.40
C PHE A 198 -9.07 -8.16 -20.21
N LYS A 199 -8.56 -8.41 -19.00
CA LYS A 199 -7.71 -9.59 -18.77
C LYS A 199 -8.50 -10.89 -18.92
N GLN A 200 -9.78 -10.92 -18.52
CA GLN A 200 -10.66 -12.07 -18.76
C GLN A 200 -10.94 -12.26 -20.26
N LEU A 201 -11.14 -11.17 -21.03
CA LEU A 201 -11.24 -11.24 -22.48
C LEU A 201 -9.96 -11.76 -23.14
N LEU A 202 -8.78 -11.46 -22.58
CA LEU A 202 -7.51 -12.02 -23.06
C LEU A 202 -7.45 -13.54 -22.84
N MET A 203 -8.01 -14.05 -21.74
CA MET A 203 -8.13 -15.50 -21.53
C MET A 203 -9.05 -16.14 -22.57
N ILE A 204 -10.21 -15.53 -22.85
CA ILE A 204 -11.11 -15.96 -23.93
C ILE A 204 -10.42 -15.88 -25.29
N GLY A 205 -9.58 -14.85 -25.48
CA GLY A 205 -8.78 -14.64 -26.68
C GLY A 205 -7.58 -15.58 -26.84
N GLY A 206 -7.37 -16.53 -25.89
CA GLY A 206 -6.30 -17.54 -25.97
C GLY A 206 -4.94 -17.09 -25.44
N VAL A 207 -4.89 -15.98 -24.70
CA VAL A 207 -3.69 -15.59 -23.94
C VAL A 207 -3.73 -16.35 -22.60
N GLU A 208 -2.97 -17.41 -22.48
CA GLU A 208 -3.05 -18.31 -21.31
C GLU A 208 -2.40 -17.74 -20.05
N ARG A 209 -1.40 -16.85 -20.19
CA ARG A 209 -0.71 -16.21 -19.07
C ARG A 209 -0.47 -14.74 -19.40
N TYR A 210 -1.22 -13.89 -18.75
CA TYR A 210 -1.18 -12.44 -18.92
C TYR A 210 -0.67 -11.75 -17.67
N PHE A 211 0.10 -10.67 -17.84
CA PHE A 211 0.30 -9.66 -16.82
C PHE A 211 0.39 -8.25 -17.41
N GLN A 212 0.21 -7.26 -16.55
CA GLN A 212 0.41 -5.85 -16.88
C GLN A 212 0.82 -5.07 -15.63
N ILE A 213 1.76 -4.15 -15.78
CA ILE A 213 2.00 -3.07 -14.82
C ILE A 213 1.04 -1.94 -15.16
N ALA A 214 -0.17 -2.00 -14.60
CA ALA A 214 -1.30 -1.18 -14.99
C ALA A 214 -1.40 0.12 -14.18
N ARG A 215 -1.73 1.23 -14.85
CA ARG A 215 -2.21 2.45 -14.16
C ARG A 215 -3.70 2.30 -13.89
N CYS A 216 -4.08 2.49 -12.63
CA CYS A 216 -5.44 2.41 -12.13
C CYS A 216 -5.88 3.74 -11.53
N TYR A 217 -7.17 4.02 -11.61
CA TYR A 217 -7.77 5.30 -11.21
C TYR A 217 -9.03 5.04 -10.41
N ARG A 218 -9.11 5.59 -9.18
CA ARG A 218 -10.29 5.42 -8.31
C ARG A 218 -10.60 6.72 -7.61
N ASP A 219 -11.85 7.17 -7.68
CA ASP A 219 -12.33 8.29 -6.90
C ASP A 219 -12.84 7.78 -5.56
N GLU A 220 -11.91 7.62 -4.62
CA GLU A 220 -12.12 7.14 -3.25
C GLU A 220 -11.58 8.12 -2.21
N ASP A 221 -11.95 7.91 -0.95
CA ASP A 221 -11.44 8.69 0.17
C ASP A 221 -9.93 8.50 0.34
N PHE A 222 -9.23 9.60 0.58
CA PHE A 222 -7.78 9.62 0.75
C PHE A 222 -7.36 9.06 2.11
N ARG A 223 -6.32 8.22 2.08
CA ARG A 223 -5.61 7.70 3.25
C ARG A 223 -4.09 7.74 3.01
N SER A 224 -3.29 7.39 4.02
CA SER A 224 -1.82 7.33 3.86
C SER A 224 -1.39 6.31 2.80
N ASP A 225 -2.19 5.28 2.57
CA ASP A 225 -1.95 4.17 1.64
C ASP A 225 -2.85 4.18 0.39
N ARG A 226 -3.54 5.32 0.09
CA ARG A 226 -4.43 5.48 -1.07
C ARG A 226 -4.15 6.75 -1.86
N GLN A 227 -4.26 6.64 -3.19
CA GLN A 227 -4.17 7.73 -4.16
C GLN A 227 -5.24 7.56 -5.22
N LEU A 228 -5.67 8.68 -5.86
CA LEU A 228 -6.61 8.66 -6.99
C LEU A 228 -6.07 7.87 -8.18
N GLU A 229 -4.76 7.90 -8.37
CA GLU A 229 -4.05 7.20 -9.41
C GLU A 229 -2.88 6.43 -8.80
N PHE A 230 -2.78 5.15 -9.12
CA PHE A 230 -1.78 4.25 -8.57
C PHE A 230 -1.40 3.17 -9.59
N THR A 231 -0.39 2.38 -9.26
CA THR A 231 0.11 1.32 -10.14
C THR A 231 -0.14 -0.04 -9.52
N GLN A 232 -0.74 -0.96 -10.30
CA GLN A 232 -0.90 -2.36 -9.91
C GLN A 232 -0.02 -3.27 -10.78
N LEU A 233 0.46 -4.36 -10.19
CA LEU A 233 0.65 -5.58 -10.95
C LEU A 233 -0.72 -6.24 -11.07
N ASP A 234 -1.10 -6.58 -12.28
CA ASP A 234 -2.31 -7.35 -12.59
C ASP A 234 -1.92 -8.57 -13.41
N LEU A 235 -2.39 -9.74 -13.04
CA LEU A 235 -2.10 -11.00 -13.74
C LEU A 235 -3.34 -11.89 -13.81
N GLU A 236 -3.37 -12.77 -14.83
CA GLU A 236 -4.43 -13.75 -15.05
C GLU A 236 -3.87 -14.98 -15.76
N GLY A 237 -4.37 -16.16 -15.40
CA GLY A 237 -3.99 -17.44 -16.02
C GLY A 237 -5.17 -18.32 -16.36
N SER A 238 -5.16 -18.91 -17.59
CA SER A 238 -6.15 -19.87 -18.05
C SER A 238 -5.84 -21.27 -17.54
N PHE A 239 -6.88 -22.05 -17.28
CA PHE A 239 -6.82 -23.43 -16.76
C PHE A 239 -6.20 -23.54 -15.36
N TRP A 240 -6.26 -22.46 -14.59
CA TRP A 240 -5.68 -22.34 -13.27
C TRP A 240 -6.67 -22.65 -12.17
N THR A 241 -6.16 -23.30 -11.13
CA THR A 241 -6.76 -23.43 -9.81
C THR A 241 -6.31 -22.28 -8.90
N GLN A 242 -6.93 -22.15 -7.75
CA GLN A 242 -6.47 -21.22 -6.72
C GLN A 242 -4.98 -21.42 -6.38
N GLU A 243 -4.54 -22.69 -6.25
CA GLU A 243 -3.14 -23.01 -5.94
C GLU A 243 -2.15 -22.49 -6.98
N ASP A 244 -2.50 -22.58 -8.26
CA ASP A 244 -1.64 -22.08 -9.34
C ASP A 244 -1.43 -20.56 -9.24
N VAL A 245 -2.48 -19.83 -8.85
CA VAL A 245 -2.38 -18.38 -8.62
C VAL A 245 -1.51 -18.08 -7.40
N LEU A 246 -1.77 -18.74 -6.25
CA LEU A 246 -1.03 -18.50 -5.01
C LEU A 246 0.47 -18.76 -5.21
N VAL A 247 0.85 -19.90 -5.79
CA VAL A 247 2.27 -20.24 -6.06
C VAL A 247 2.92 -19.22 -7.00
N THR A 248 2.22 -18.77 -8.05
CA THR A 248 2.74 -17.77 -8.98
C THR A 248 2.99 -16.42 -8.29
N VAL A 249 2.03 -15.96 -7.50
CA VAL A 249 2.15 -14.68 -6.77
C VAL A 249 3.24 -14.77 -5.70
N GLU A 250 3.35 -15.91 -4.99
CA GLU A 250 4.43 -16.14 -4.04
C GLU A 250 5.82 -16.02 -4.70
N ALA A 251 5.99 -16.57 -5.90
CA ALA A 251 7.25 -16.45 -6.63
C ALA A 251 7.59 -14.98 -6.93
N VAL A 252 6.60 -14.18 -7.33
CA VAL A 252 6.77 -12.74 -7.59
C VAL A 252 7.10 -11.98 -6.30
N LEU A 253 6.39 -12.24 -5.19
CA LEU A 253 6.62 -11.56 -3.91
C LEU A 253 7.97 -11.93 -3.29
N LYS A 254 8.41 -13.18 -3.42
CA LYS A 254 9.74 -13.65 -3.01
C LYS A 254 10.85 -12.94 -3.78
N ALA A 255 10.70 -12.84 -5.10
CA ALA A 255 11.65 -12.11 -5.95
C ALA A 255 11.70 -10.62 -5.58
N ALA A 256 10.57 -10.01 -5.28
CA ALA A 256 10.46 -8.63 -4.83
C ALA A 256 11.17 -8.39 -3.48
N ALA A 257 10.93 -9.25 -2.49
CA ALA A 257 11.57 -9.17 -1.17
C ALA A 257 13.09 -9.35 -1.27
N ARG A 258 13.55 -10.30 -2.07
CA ARG A 258 14.96 -10.53 -2.31
C ARG A 258 15.63 -9.34 -2.99
N GLU A 259 15.01 -8.77 -4.03
CA GLU A 259 15.57 -7.62 -4.77
C GLU A 259 15.72 -6.37 -3.88
N ILE A 260 14.77 -6.12 -2.97
CA ILE A 260 14.71 -4.86 -2.21
C ILE A 260 15.32 -4.99 -0.82
N ARG A 261 15.13 -6.13 -0.14
CA ARG A 261 15.52 -6.33 1.26
C ARG A 261 16.63 -7.37 1.44
N ASP A 262 17.04 -8.05 0.37
CA ASP A 262 17.98 -9.19 0.41
C ASP A 262 17.55 -10.28 1.41
N VAL A 263 16.24 -10.56 1.47
CA VAL A 263 15.62 -11.55 2.37
C VAL A 263 15.02 -12.68 1.55
N ASP A 264 15.35 -13.92 1.96
CA ASP A 264 14.69 -15.13 1.47
C ASP A 264 13.47 -15.43 2.35
N LEU A 265 12.29 -15.43 1.73
CA LEU A 265 11.04 -15.74 2.43
C LEU A 265 10.79 -17.24 2.49
N THR A 266 10.13 -17.69 3.56
CA THR A 266 9.71 -19.09 3.72
C THR A 266 8.68 -19.51 2.67
N ASP A 267 8.63 -20.79 2.36
CA ASP A 267 7.79 -21.39 1.32
C ASP A 267 7.06 -22.62 1.87
N PRO A 268 5.74 -22.75 1.70
CA PRO A 268 4.77 -21.75 1.24
C PRO A 268 4.46 -20.68 2.30
N PHE A 269 3.80 -19.59 1.90
CA PHE A 269 3.27 -18.62 2.87
C PHE A 269 2.17 -19.26 3.72
N PRO A 270 2.05 -18.90 5.03
CA PRO A 270 0.94 -19.32 5.87
C PRO A 270 -0.41 -19.02 5.22
N ARG A 271 -1.40 -19.87 5.47
CA ARG A 271 -2.75 -19.74 4.93
C ARG A 271 -3.75 -19.77 6.05
N LEU A 272 -4.68 -18.84 6.03
CA LEU A 272 -5.83 -18.77 6.92
C LEU A 272 -7.09 -18.70 6.07
N THR A 273 -8.17 -19.29 6.54
CA THR A 273 -9.50 -18.94 6.03
C THR A 273 -9.89 -17.55 6.57
N TRP A 274 -10.78 -16.86 5.88
CA TRP A 274 -11.35 -15.60 6.37
C TRP A 274 -11.96 -15.77 7.77
N GLN A 275 -12.67 -16.87 8.01
CA GLN A 275 -13.25 -17.17 9.31
C GLN A 275 -12.17 -17.32 10.41
N GLU A 276 -11.09 -18.06 10.14
CA GLU A 276 -9.96 -18.18 11.07
C GLU A 276 -9.27 -16.84 11.34
N ALA A 277 -9.06 -16.02 10.29
CA ALA A 277 -8.47 -14.71 10.42
C ALA A 277 -9.33 -13.80 11.31
N MET A 278 -10.62 -13.78 11.09
CA MET A 278 -11.58 -13.02 11.90
C MET A 278 -11.72 -13.55 13.32
N ASP A 279 -11.76 -14.86 13.51
CA ASP A 279 -11.90 -15.47 14.84
C ASP A 279 -10.67 -15.31 15.72
N ARG A 280 -9.47 -15.46 15.14
CA ARG A 280 -8.20 -15.40 15.88
C ARG A 280 -7.62 -14.01 16.01
N PHE A 281 -7.84 -13.15 15.01
CA PHE A 281 -7.17 -11.84 14.95
C PHE A 281 -8.13 -10.66 14.85
N GLY A 282 -9.42 -10.90 14.61
CA GLY A 282 -10.44 -9.86 14.46
C GLY A 282 -10.26 -8.99 13.22
N SER A 283 -9.58 -9.51 12.20
CA SER A 283 -9.28 -8.81 10.95
C SER A 283 -9.09 -9.80 9.81
N ASP A 284 -9.55 -9.45 8.61
CA ASP A 284 -9.30 -10.12 7.35
C ASP A 284 -7.86 -9.94 6.81
N LYS A 285 -7.09 -9.07 7.43
CA LYS A 285 -5.68 -8.77 7.14
C LYS A 285 -4.82 -8.77 8.41
N PRO A 286 -4.67 -9.94 9.06
CA PRO A 286 -4.00 -10.02 10.34
C PRO A 286 -2.50 -9.75 10.23
N ASP A 287 -1.95 -9.03 11.22
CA ASP A 287 -0.52 -8.97 11.45
C ASP A 287 -0.11 -10.16 12.34
N ILE A 288 0.59 -11.13 11.77
CA ILE A 288 0.99 -12.36 12.46
C ILE A 288 2.38 -12.30 13.12
N ARG A 289 3.04 -11.13 13.11
CA ARG A 289 4.36 -10.93 13.74
C ARG A 289 4.33 -10.97 15.27
N PHE A 290 3.16 -10.94 15.84
CA PHE A 290 2.96 -11.00 17.30
C PHE A 290 1.71 -11.80 17.65
N GLY A 291 1.68 -12.35 18.88
CA GLY A 291 0.58 -13.13 19.40
C GLY A 291 -0.69 -12.31 19.69
N MET A 292 -1.25 -12.41 20.90
CA MET A 292 -2.50 -11.81 21.35
C MET A 292 -3.71 -12.31 20.53
N GLU A 293 -3.76 -13.59 20.24
CA GLU A 293 -4.92 -14.17 19.54
C GLU A 293 -6.20 -14.02 20.37
N ILE A 294 -7.30 -13.84 19.70
CA ILE A 294 -8.63 -13.75 20.30
C ILE A 294 -9.05 -15.16 20.71
N VAL A 295 -9.46 -15.33 21.97
CA VAL A 295 -9.92 -16.59 22.54
C VAL A 295 -11.41 -16.50 22.82
N VAL A 296 -12.16 -17.55 22.43
CA VAL A 296 -13.59 -17.69 22.74
C VAL A 296 -13.76 -18.12 24.19
N LEU A 297 -14.67 -17.47 24.89
CA LEU A 297 -14.93 -17.65 26.31
C LEU A 297 -16.42 -18.01 26.60
N ASP A 298 -17.23 -18.26 25.57
CA ASP A 298 -18.67 -18.46 25.69
C ASP A 298 -19.03 -19.59 26.68
N ASP A 299 -18.37 -20.74 26.55
CA ASP A 299 -18.58 -21.91 27.40
C ASP A 299 -18.13 -21.70 28.87
N LEU A 300 -17.18 -20.79 29.10
CA LEU A 300 -16.77 -20.42 30.46
C LEU A 300 -17.86 -19.62 31.19
N PHE A 301 -18.66 -18.87 30.46
CA PHE A 301 -19.66 -17.96 30.99
C PHE A 301 -21.11 -18.38 30.71
N GLU A 302 -21.35 -19.64 30.33
CA GLU A 302 -22.69 -20.15 30.02
C GLU A 302 -23.65 -19.97 31.18
N ASP A 303 -23.21 -20.20 32.42
CA ASP A 303 -24.01 -20.06 33.64
C ASP A 303 -23.66 -18.81 34.48
N THR A 304 -23.06 -17.78 33.87
CA THR A 304 -22.55 -16.59 34.58
C THR A 304 -23.68 -15.75 35.22
N GLU A 305 -23.44 -15.31 36.46
CA GLU A 305 -24.33 -14.32 37.13
C GLU A 305 -23.99 -12.87 36.70
N PHE A 306 -22.90 -12.64 35.93
CA PHE A 306 -22.54 -11.31 35.48
C PHE A 306 -23.46 -10.85 34.32
N GLY A 307 -24.45 -10.02 34.63
CA GLY A 307 -25.54 -9.64 33.71
C GLY A 307 -25.13 -9.04 32.36
N VAL A 308 -23.91 -8.52 32.22
CA VAL A 308 -23.38 -8.07 30.90
C VAL A 308 -23.05 -9.26 30.00
N PHE A 309 -22.46 -10.31 30.57
CA PHE A 309 -22.06 -11.49 29.83
C PHE A 309 -23.27 -12.38 29.52
N SER A 310 -24.11 -12.66 30.54
CA SER A 310 -25.35 -13.44 30.31
C SER A 310 -26.24 -12.76 29.27
N GLY A 311 -26.41 -11.42 29.36
CA GLY A 311 -27.25 -10.69 28.40
C GLY A 311 -26.67 -10.68 26.96
N ALA A 312 -25.36 -10.78 26.78
CA ALA A 312 -24.72 -10.93 25.47
C ALA A 312 -25.01 -12.32 24.88
N LEU A 313 -24.82 -13.38 25.67
CA LEU A 313 -25.10 -14.77 25.25
C LEU A 313 -26.59 -15.00 24.96
N ASP A 314 -27.49 -14.52 25.84
CA ASP A 314 -28.93 -14.58 25.65
C ASP A 314 -29.40 -13.88 24.37
N GLY A 315 -28.68 -12.81 23.98
CA GLY A 315 -28.89 -12.07 22.74
C GLY A 315 -28.30 -12.70 21.48
N GLY A 316 -27.72 -13.91 21.59
CA GLY A 316 -27.05 -14.60 20.47
C GLY A 316 -25.70 -13.98 20.11
N GLY A 317 -25.08 -13.25 21.04
CA GLY A 317 -23.72 -12.72 20.94
C GLY A 317 -22.67 -13.74 21.41
N THR A 318 -21.42 -13.25 21.57
CA THR A 318 -20.26 -14.04 22.02
C THR A 318 -19.44 -13.23 23.02
N ILE A 319 -18.72 -13.94 23.88
CA ILE A 319 -17.76 -13.39 24.83
C ILE A 319 -16.38 -13.85 24.37
N ARG A 320 -15.49 -12.90 24.09
CA ARG A 320 -14.12 -13.21 23.68
C ARG A 320 -13.14 -12.32 24.39
N GLY A 321 -11.88 -12.79 24.50
CA GLY A 321 -10.84 -12.04 25.18
C GLY A 321 -9.48 -12.15 24.48
N ILE A 322 -8.61 -11.20 24.81
CA ILE A 322 -7.18 -11.23 24.47
C ILE A 322 -6.33 -11.03 25.71
N ASN A 323 -5.17 -11.68 25.74
CA ASN A 323 -4.12 -11.40 26.73
C ASN A 323 -3.12 -10.43 26.09
N VAL A 324 -3.04 -9.21 26.63
CA VAL A 324 -2.14 -8.18 26.10
C VAL A 324 -0.75 -8.15 26.80
N GLY A 325 -0.46 -9.20 27.58
CA GLY A 325 0.80 -9.38 28.29
C GLY A 325 0.95 -8.49 29.52
N SER A 326 2.11 -8.60 30.16
CA SER A 326 2.42 -7.86 31.37
C SER A 326 2.64 -6.37 31.07
N ARG A 327 1.84 -5.54 31.72
CA ARG A 327 1.96 -4.07 31.65
C ARG A 327 1.36 -3.40 32.88
N GLU A 328 1.93 -2.26 33.25
CA GLU A 328 1.28 -1.41 34.23
C GLU A 328 -0.01 -0.80 33.65
N LEU A 329 -1.11 -0.96 34.38
CA LEU A 329 -2.40 -0.41 33.98
C LEU A 329 -2.88 0.59 35.04
N SER A 330 -2.60 1.86 34.83
CA SER A 330 -3.21 2.93 35.63
C SER A 330 -4.70 3.05 35.31
N ARG A 331 -5.47 3.67 36.20
CA ARG A 331 -6.90 3.89 35.98
C ARG A 331 -7.16 4.69 34.69
N ALA A 332 -6.38 5.73 34.42
CA ALA A 332 -6.51 6.54 33.20
C ALA A 332 -6.25 5.74 31.93
N GLN A 333 -5.26 4.82 31.95
CA GLN A 333 -5.01 3.94 30.82
C GLN A 333 -6.15 2.93 30.62
N ALA A 334 -6.70 2.37 31.70
CA ALA A 334 -7.85 1.47 31.62
C ALA A 334 -9.08 2.19 31.08
N ASP A 335 -9.37 3.41 31.54
CA ASP A 335 -10.47 4.24 31.02
C ASP A 335 -10.24 4.56 29.53
N GLY A 336 -9.00 4.86 29.11
CA GLY A 336 -8.63 5.07 27.70
C GLY A 336 -8.87 3.85 26.82
N LEU A 337 -8.59 2.62 27.30
CA LEU A 337 -8.91 1.39 26.56
C LEU A 337 -10.42 1.17 26.39
N VAL A 338 -11.20 1.50 27.43
CA VAL A 338 -12.67 1.43 27.36
C VAL A 338 -13.22 2.45 26.34
N ASP A 339 -12.67 3.66 26.32
CA ASP A 339 -13.11 4.68 25.37
C ASP A 339 -12.69 4.29 23.94
N ARG A 340 -11.48 3.75 23.75
CA ARG A 340 -11.05 3.21 22.46
C ARG A 340 -11.93 2.06 21.96
N ALA A 341 -12.33 1.15 22.85
CA ALA A 341 -13.26 0.09 22.51
C ALA A 341 -14.63 0.63 22.04
N LYS A 342 -15.13 1.71 22.67
CA LYS A 342 -16.37 2.38 22.22
C LYS A 342 -16.22 3.03 20.85
N GLU A 343 -15.09 3.68 20.56
CA GLU A 343 -14.79 4.21 19.22
C GLU A 343 -14.81 3.10 18.16
N LEU A 344 -14.38 1.89 18.53
CA LEU A 344 -14.42 0.71 17.67
C LEU A 344 -15.81 0.04 17.59
N GLY A 345 -16.81 0.55 18.31
CA GLY A 345 -18.20 0.11 18.25
C GLY A 345 -18.70 -0.72 19.43
N ALA A 346 -17.88 -0.96 20.47
CA ALA A 346 -18.32 -1.67 21.65
C ALA A 346 -19.25 -0.81 22.54
N LYS A 347 -20.17 -1.45 23.25
CA LYS A 347 -20.91 -0.81 24.35
C LYS A 347 -20.04 -0.60 25.60
N GLY A 348 -18.99 -1.41 25.76
CA GLY A 348 -18.03 -1.38 26.86
C GLY A 348 -16.92 -2.41 26.68
N LEU A 349 -15.93 -2.36 27.57
CA LEU A 349 -14.81 -3.29 27.61
C LEU A 349 -14.59 -3.73 29.06
N VAL A 350 -14.45 -5.01 29.29
CA VAL A 350 -13.98 -5.55 30.58
C VAL A 350 -12.47 -5.66 30.51
N TRP A 351 -11.76 -5.06 31.47
CA TRP A 351 -10.34 -5.24 31.65
C TRP A 351 -10.05 -5.91 33.00
N ILE A 352 -9.11 -6.81 33.03
CA ILE A 352 -8.69 -7.55 34.22
C ILE A 352 -7.18 -7.57 34.25
N GLN A 353 -6.57 -7.19 35.38
CA GLN A 353 -5.14 -7.35 35.61
C GLN A 353 -4.89 -8.48 36.62
N VAL A 354 -4.02 -9.40 36.27
CA VAL A 354 -3.55 -10.45 37.18
C VAL A 354 -2.51 -9.87 38.11
N SER A 355 -2.82 -9.76 39.40
CA SER A 355 -1.90 -9.20 40.38
C SER A 355 -0.73 -10.16 40.71
N GLU A 356 0.32 -9.66 41.38
CA GLU A 356 1.49 -10.49 41.79
C GLU A 356 1.14 -11.63 42.75
N ASP A 357 0.04 -11.50 43.50
CA ASP A 357 -0.48 -12.54 44.41
C ASP A 357 -1.44 -13.51 43.73
N GLY A 358 -1.65 -13.36 42.41
CA GLY A 358 -2.55 -14.17 41.62
C GLY A 358 -4.04 -13.73 41.69
N SER A 359 -4.37 -12.71 42.45
CA SER A 359 -5.73 -12.15 42.49
C SER A 359 -6.03 -11.32 41.25
N LEU A 360 -7.31 -11.23 40.89
CA LEU A 360 -7.77 -10.44 39.74
C LEU A 360 -8.17 -9.01 40.17
N ARG A 361 -7.47 -8.03 39.67
CA ARG A 361 -7.80 -6.62 39.83
C ARG A 361 -8.67 -6.14 38.69
N SER A 362 -9.97 -5.92 38.96
CA SER A 362 -10.94 -5.40 38.02
C SER A 362 -12.19 -4.90 38.73
N PRO A 363 -12.90 -3.89 38.19
CA PRO A 363 -14.19 -3.50 38.74
C PRO A 363 -15.23 -4.64 38.70
N VAL A 364 -15.06 -5.61 37.78
CA VAL A 364 -15.99 -6.71 37.59
C VAL A 364 -15.59 -8.00 38.30
N ALA A 365 -14.38 -8.13 38.81
CA ALA A 365 -13.87 -9.37 39.44
C ALA A 365 -14.79 -9.92 40.54
N LYS A 366 -15.44 -9.05 41.32
CA LYS A 366 -16.38 -9.42 42.37
C LYS A 366 -17.70 -10.05 41.88
N PHE A 367 -17.98 -9.99 40.60
CA PHE A 367 -19.17 -10.58 39.99
C PHE A 367 -18.87 -11.92 39.29
N LEU A 368 -17.61 -12.30 39.24
CA LEU A 368 -17.14 -13.53 38.65
C LEU A 368 -16.90 -14.56 39.75
N SER A 369 -17.38 -15.79 39.57
CA SER A 369 -17.10 -16.92 40.45
C SER A 369 -15.62 -17.32 40.42
N ASP A 370 -15.16 -18.09 41.39
CA ASP A 370 -13.77 -18.58 41.47
C ASP A 370 -13.43 -19.47 40.27
N ASP A 371 -14.39 -20.24 39.77
CA ASP A 371 -14.22 -21.08 38.59
C ASP A 371 -14.08 -20.23 37.32
N GLU A 372 -14.86 -19.18 37.14
CA GLU A 372 -14.75 -18.24 36.03
C GLU A 372 -13.41 -17.48 36.06
N GLN A 373 -12.98 -17.02 37.24
CA GLN A 373 -11.67 -16.36 37.40
C GLN A 373 -10.52 -17.29 37.05
N SER A 374 -10.54 -18.52 37.55
CA SER A 374 -9.52 -19.53 37.26
C SER A 374 -9.54 -19.94 35.79
N GLY A 375 -10.75 -20.07 35.21
CA GLY A 375 -10.96 -20.36 33.79
C GLY A 375 -10.42 -19.27 32.88
N LEU A 376 -10.59 -18.00 33.23
CA LEU A 376 -10.00 -16.88 32.47
C LEU A 376 -8.48 -16.93 32.44
N ILE A 377 -7.83 -17.15 33.59
CA ILE A 377 -6.38 -17.27 33.67
C ILE A 377 -5.89 -18.42 32.78
N SER A 378 -6.56 -19.59 32.86
CA SER A 378 -6.17 -20.78 32.10
C SER A 378 -6.40 -20.61 30.59
N ARG A 379 -7.59 -20.10 30.18
CA ARG A 379 -7.97 -19.97 28.76
C ARG A 379 -7.15 -18.92 28.03
N LEU A 380 -6.83 -17.82 28.71
CA LEU A 380 -6.04 -16.73 28.16
C LEU A 380 -4.54 -16.89 28.42
N GLU A 381 -4.11 -18.05 28.98
CA GLU A 381 -2.72 -18.37 29.31
C GLU A 381 -2.03 -17.24 30.11
N ALA A 382 -2.78 -16.66 31.05
CA ALA A 382 -2.35 -15.44 31.73
C ALA A 382 -1.31 -15.73 32.84
N SER A 383 -0.29 -14.91 32.85
CA SER A 383 0.76 -14.87 33.88
C SER A 383 0.56 -13.70 34.85
N LEU A 384 1.32 -13.68 35.94
CA LEU A 384 1.31 -12.58 36.91
C LEU A 384 1.72 -11.25 36.20
N GLY A 385 0.96 -10.22 36.42
CA GLY A 385 1.15 -8.91 35.80
C GLY A 385 0.44 -8.70 34.49
N ASP A 386 -0.10 -9.77 33.87
CA ASP A 386 -0.80 -9.68 32.58
C ASP A 386 -2.11 -8.92 32.70
N VAL A 387 -2.48 -8.27 31.59
CA VAL A 387 -3.76 -7.60 31.42
C VAL A 387 -4.58 -8.34 30.39
N LEU A 388 -5.82 -8.67 30.77
CA LEU A 388 -6.81 -9.34 29.94
C LEU A 388 -7.87 -8.32 29.52
N LEU A 389 -8.22 -8.29 28.23
CA LEU A 389 -9.27 -7.47 27.68
C LEU A 389 -10.36 -8.38 27.13
N ILE A 390 -11.62 -8.17 27.56
CA ILE A 390 -12.76 -9.02 27.22
C ILE A 390 -13.88 -8.15 26.66
N ALA A 391 -14.41 -8.54 25.53
CA ALA A 391 -15.57 -7.91 24.90
C ALA A 391 -16.74 -8.92 24.79
N ALA A 392 -17.96 -8.43 24.96
CA ALA A 392 -19.20 -9.22 24.89
C ALA A 392 -20.23 -8.45 24.07
N ASP A 393 -20.54 -8.92 22.88
CA ASP A 393 -21.53 -8.36 21.94
C ASP A 393 -21.74 -9.33 20.77
N ARG A 394 -22.31 -8.89 19.66
CA ARG A 394 -22.38 -9.64 18.40
C ARG A 394 -20.96 -9.96 17.90
N TRP A 395 -20.80 -11.10 17.27
CA TRP A 395 -19.50 -11.61 16.77
C TRP A 395 -18.71 -10.56 15.97
N LYS A 396 -19.34 -9.88 15.01
CA LYS A 396 -18.68 -8.86 14.16
C LYS A 396 -18.13 -7.71 15.00
N THR A 397 -18.91 -7.21 15.98
CA THR A 397 -18.48 -6.13 16.89
C THR A 397 -17.32 -6.57 17.78
N VAL A 398 -17.42 -7.76 18.39
CA VAL A 398 -16.36 -8.29 19.26
C VAL A 398 -15.05 -8.48 18.49
N SER A 399 -15.10 -9.06 17.29
CA SER A 399 -13.95 -9.25 16.42
C SER A 399 -13.29 -7.91 16.05
N GLN A 400 -14.07 -6.92 15.63
CA GLN A 400 -13.59 -5.58 15.29
C GLN A 400 -12.92 -4.88 16.48
N VAL A 401 -13.53 -4.95 17.66
CA VAL A 401 -13.04 -4.29 18.88
C VAL A 401 -11.73 -4.93 19.36
N LEU A 402 -11.72 -6.26 19.51
CA LEU A 402 -10.53 -6.95 20.00
C LEU A 402 -9.41 -6.94 18.96
N GLY A 403 -9.72 -7.05 17.68
CA GLY A 403 -8.74 -6.90 16.60
C GLY A 403 -8.11 -5.51 16.54
N GLY A 404 -8.90 -4.45 16.72
CA GLY A 404 -8.40 -3.07 16.81
C GLY A 404 -7.49 -2.87 18.02
N LEU A 405 -7.93 -3.29 19.21
CA LEU A 405 -7.13 -3.20 20.44
C LEU A 405 -5.85 -4.05 20.35
N ARG A 406 -5.91 -5.22 19.71
CA ARG A 406 -4.74 -6.07 19.44
C ARG A 406 -3.69 -5.32 18.63
N LEU A 407 -4.09 -4.64 17.55
CA LEU A 407 -3.19 -3.85 16.70
C LEU A 407 -2.63 -2.64 17.47
N ASP A 408 -3.46 -1.90 18.20
CA ASP A 408 -3.05 -0.72 18.94
C ASP A 408 -2.01 -1.04 20.04
N LEU A 409 -2.10 -2.25 20.62
CA LEU A 409 -1.29 -2.64 21.78
C LEU A 409 -0.10 -3.55 21.45
N GLY A 410 -0.15 -4.29 20.35
CA GLY A 410 0.81 -5.35 20.06
C GLY A 410 1.65 -5.16 18.81
N ARG A 411 1.24 -4.29 17.88
CA ARG A 411 1.95 -4.12 16.61
C ARG A 411 3.41 -3.69 16.85
N PRO A 412 4.40 -4.42 16.29
CA PRO A 412 5.80 -4.01 16.36
C PRO A 412 6.04 -2.66 15.68
N ASN A 413 6.91 -1.84 16.28
CA ASN A 413 7.31 -0.54 15.73
C ASN A 413 8.32 -0.66 14.58
N THR A 414 8.76 -1.88 14.22
CA THR A 414 9.74 -2.11 13.15
C THR A 414 9.08 -2.77 11.94
N GLN A 415 9.65 -2.51 10.77
CA GLN A 415 9.30 -3.16 9.50
C GLN A 415 10.37 -4.18 9.06
N ASP A 416 11.23 -4.63 10.00
CA ASP A 416 12.37 -5.49 9.68
C ASP A 416 11.94 -6.90 9.28
N GLU A 417 10.88 -7.41 9.90
CA GLU A 417 10.29 -8.70 9.59
C GLU A 417 9.21 -8.56 8.51
N LEU A 418 9.25 -9.44 7.51
CA LEU A 418 8.26 -9.54 6.45
C LEU A 418 7.40 -10.80 6.65
N ALA A 419 6.26 -10.64 7.30
CA ALA A 419 5.33 -11.72 7.58
C ALA A 419 4.19 -11.74 6.55
N PHE A 420 4.40 -12.51 5.47
CA PHE A 420 3.39 -12.74 4.46
C PHE A 420 2.43 -13.86 4.87
N LEU A 421 1.17 -13.73 4.47
CA LEU A 421 0.17 -14.80 4.58
C LEU A 421 -0.90 -14.63 3.51
N TRP A 422 -1.66 -15.71 3.30
CA TRP A 422 -2.88 -15.72 2.51
C TRP A 422 -4.10 -15.80 3.40
N VAL A 423 -5.12 -15.02 3.06
CA VAL A 423 -6.48 -15.20 3.57
C VAL A 423 -7.36 -15.66 2.43
N THR A 424 -8.12 -16.74 2.63
CA THR A 424 -8.91 -17.40 1.59
C THR A 424 -10.33 -17.68 2.08
N GLY A 425 -11.25 -18.05 1.18
CA GLY A 425 -12.58 -18.46 1.57
C GLY A 425 -13.42 -17.33 2.17
N PHE A 426 -13.38 -16.18 1.53
CA PHE A 426 -14.21 -15.02 1.92
C PHE A 426 -15.71 -15.30 1.71
N PRO A 427 -16.59 -14.67 2.50
CA PRO A 427 -18.01 -14.60 2.14
C PRO A 427 -18.17 -14.12 0.71
N MET A 428 -19.13 -14.67 -0.03
CA MET A 428 -19.37 -14.25 -1.41
C MET A 428 -20.09 -12.91 -1.48
N PHE A 429 -20.97 -12.67 -0.52
CA PHE A 429 -21.82 -11.49 -0.43
C PHE A 429 -21.69 -10.81 0.93
N GLU A 430 -21.94 -9.52 0.95
CA GLU A 430 -22.06 -8.69 2.15
C GLU A 430 -23.43 -7.98 2.14
N GLU A 431 -23.91 -7.63 3.32
CA GLU A 431 -25.12 -6.84 3.49
C GLU A 431 -24.73 -5.39 3.81
N GLU A 432 -25.22 -4.45 3.00
CA GLU A 432 -25.08 -3.02 3.22
C GLU A 432 -26.01 -2.55 4.34
N ASP A 433 -25.78 -1.34 4.88
CA ASP A 433 -26.58 -0.77 5.97
C ASP A 433 -28.08 -0.65 5.65
N ASP A 434 -28.44 -0.56 4.37
CA ASP A 434 -29.83 -0.49 3.89
C ASP A 434 -30.48 -1.87 3.66
N GLY A 435 -29.77 -2.96 3.96
CA GLY A 435 -30.20 -4.34 3.75
C GLY A 435 -30.01 -4.84 2.32
N THR A 436 -29.35 -4.06 1.46
CA THR A 436 -29.04 -4.49 0.09
C THR A 436 -27.87 -5.45 0.11
N ARG A 437 -27.95 -6.55 -0.63
CA ARG A 437 -26.82 -7.49 -0.81
C ARG A 437 -25.88 -6.98 -1.89
N THR A 438 -24.59 -6.96 -1.57
CA THR A 438 -23.51 -6.63 -2.50
C THR A 438 -22.48 -7.77 -2.53
N PHE A 439 -21.54 -7.72 -3.45
CA PHE A 439 -20.44 -8.68 -3.50
C PHE A 439 -19.27 -8.23 -2.61
N SER A 440 -18.58 -9.18 -1.96
CA SER A 440 -17.44 -8.85 -1.10
C SER A 440 -16.20 -8.42 -1.91
N HIS A 441 -15.97 -8.99 -3.10
CA HIS A 441 -14.85 -8.65 -3.98
C HIS A 441 -15.33 -8.01 -5.29
N HIS A 442 -15.83 -8.85 -6.22
CA HIS A 442 -16.44 -8.38 -7.48
C HIS A 442 -17.40 -9.45 -8.04
N PRO A 443 -18.35 -9.06 -8.91
CA PRO A 443 -19.44 -9.95 -9.34
C PRO A 443 -19.02 -11.10 -10.25
N PHE A 444 -17.74 -11.14 -10.68
CA PHE A 444 -17.20 -12.20 -11.56
C PHE A 444 -16.42 -13.26 -10.77
N THR A 445 -16.43 -13.20 -9.44
CA THR A 445 -15.81 -14.18 -8.55
C THR A 445 -16.64 -15.46 -8.50
N SER A 446 -15.97 -16.61 -8.68
CA SER A 446 -16.63 -17.93 -8.61
C SER A 446 -17.01 -18.30 -7.18
N PRO A 447 -18.23 -18.84 -6.95
CA PRO A 447 -18.55 -19.48 -5.68
C PRO A 447 -17.78 -20.80 -5.50
N VAL A 448 -17.58 -21.23 -4.25
CA VAL A 448 -17.11 -22.58 -3.94
C VAL A 448 -18.19 -23.62 -4.27
N SER A 449 -19.44 -23.30 -3.95
CA SER A 449 -20.61 -24.15 -4.23
C SER A 449 -21.72 -23.32 -4.85
N ILE A 450 -22.13 -23.68 -6.06
CA ILE A 450 -23.24 -23.02 -6.76
C ILE A 450 -24.56 -23.31 -6.03
N ASP A 451 -24.77 -24.55 -5.59
CA ASP A 451 -25.99 -24.95 -4.90
C ASP A 451 -26.19 -24.18 -3.58
N GLU A 452 -25.12 -23.99 -2.81
CA GLU A 452 -25.15 -23.23 -1.57
C GLU A 452 -25.38 -21.73 -1.84
N MET A 453 -24.71 -21.17 -2.85
CA MET A 453 -24.89 -19.78 -3.25
C MET A 453 -26.36 -19.44 -3.59
N VAL A 454 -27.06 -20.38 -4.24
CA VAL A 454 -28.47 -20.19 -4.62
C VAL A 454 -29.42 -20.46 -3.44
N SER A 455 -29.15 -21.50 -2.63
CA SER A 455 -30.07 -21.92 -1.56
C SER A 455 -29.90 -21.12 -0.26
N ASP A 456 -28.67 -20.70 0.07
CA ASP A 456 -28.32 -19.94 1.28
C ASP A 456 -27.20 -18.93 0.99
N PRO A 457 -27.52 -17.82 0.28
CA PRO A 457 -26.53 -16.85 -0.13
C PRO A 457 -25.73 -16.21 1.02
N ASP A 458 -26.30 -16.17 2.23
CA ASP A 458 -25.66 -15.55 3.40
C ASP A 458 -24.49 -16.41 3.94
N ARG A 459 -24.47 -17.69 3.58
CA ARG A 459 -23.39 -18.64 3.92
C ARG A 459 -22.47 -18.96 2.75
N ALA A 460 -22.80 -18.44 1.57
CA ALA A 460 -22.01 -18.70 0.37
C ALA A 460 -20.57 -18.22 0.50
N ILE A 461 -19.64 -19.12 0.20
CA ILE A 461 -18.19 -18.85 0.21
C ILE A 461 -17.70 -18.67 -1.21
N SER A 462 -16.88 -17.62 -1.42
CA SER A 462 -16.24 -17.34 -2.69
C SER A 462 -14.87 -18.02 -2.81
N GLN A 463 -14.40 -18.18 -4.05
CA GLN A 463 -13.03 -18.57 -4.36
C GLN A 463 -12.11 -17.32 -4.46
N ALA A 464 -12.30 -16.37 -3.55
CA ALA A 464 -11.44 -15.19 -3.41
C ALA A 464 -10.30 -15.47 -2.42
N TYR A 465 -9.21 -14.72 -2.60
CA TYR A 465 -8.01 -14.80 -1.77
C TYR A 465 -7.27 -13.47 -1.76
N ASP A 466 -6.75 -13.09 -0.57
CA ASP A 466 -5.97 -11.88 -0.35
C ASP A 466 -4.56 -12.23 0.12
N ALA A 467 -3.57 -11.52 -0.41
CA ALA A 467 -2.21 -11.52 0.10
C ALA A 467 -2.05 -10.41 1.13
N VAL A 468 -1.59 -10.78 2.32
CA VAL A 468 -1.39 -9.86 3.44
C VAL A 468 0.09 -9.83 3.81
N LEU A 469 0.62 -8.63 4.09
CA LEU A 469 1.97 -8.41 4.60
C LEU A 469 1.90 -7.47 5.81
N ASN A 470 2.36 -7.95 6.98
CA ASN A 470 2.46 -7.14 8.19
C ASN A 470 1.15 -6.42 8.58
N GLY A 471 0.01 -7.08 8.39
CA GLY A 471 -1.30 -6.49 8.66
C GLY A 471 -1.81 -5.51 7.59
N VAL A 472 -1.20 -5.51 6.43
CA VAL A 472 -1.61 -4.71 5.26
C VAL A 472 -2.02 -5.66 4.14
N GLU A 473 -3.22 -5.50 3.60
CA GLU A 473 -3.65 -6.15 2.37
C GLU A 473 -2.85 -5.58 1.20
N LEU A 474 -2.01 -6.40 0.58
CA LEU A 474 -1.25 -6.01 -0.60
C LEU A 474 -2.11 -6.00 -1.85
N GLY A 475 -2.95 -7.00 -1.98
CA GLY A 475 -3.82 -7.19 -3.12
C GLY A 475 -4.70 -8.39 -2.97
N SER A 476 -5.61 -8.55 -3.93
CA SER A 476 -6.63 -9.59 -3.96
C SER A 476 -6.76 -10.26 -5.32
N GLY A 477 -7.36 -11.44 -5.31
CA GLY A 477 -7.68 -12.20 -6.51
C GLY A 477 -8.79 -13.20 -6.29
N SER A 478 -9.20 -13.86 -7.36
CA SER A 478 -10.18 -14.94 -7.28
C SER A 478 -10.07 -15.87 -8.49
N ILE A 479 -10.65 -17.05 -8.36
CA ILE A 479 -11.06 -17.85 -9.50
C ILE A 479 -12.31 -17.22 -10.08
N ARG A 480 -12.36 -17.10 -11.41
CA ARG A 480 -13.42 -16.38 -12.12
C ARG A 480 -14.54 -17.31 -12.54
N ILE A 481 -15.74 -16.77 -12.64
CA ILE A 481 -16.85 -17.45 -13.29
C ILE A 481 -16.54 -17.50 -14.79
N HIS A 482 -16.56 -18.71 -15.36
CA HIS A 482 -16.37 -18.95 -16.79
C HIS A 482 -17.63 -19.51 -17.45
N ASP A 483 -18.62 -19.95 -16.68
CA ASP A 483 -19.91 -20.41 -17.15
C ASP A 483 -20.92 -19.26 -17.13
N PRO A 484 -21.47 -18.86 -18.29
CA PRO A 484 -22.45 -17.77 -18.39
C PRO A 484 -23.74 -18.05 -17.59
N ALA A 485 -24.12 -19.31 -17.38
CA ALA A 485 -25.31 -19.63 -16.59
C ALA A 485 -25.07 -19.34 -15.10
N VAL A 486 -23.89 -19.68 -14.58
CA VAL A 486 -23.51 -19.34 -13.21
C VAL A 486 -23.42 -17.83 -13.03
N GLN A 487 -22.91 -17.09 -14.01
CA GLN A 487 -22.84 -15.64 -13.94
C GLN A 487 -24.22 -14.98 -13.85
N ARG A 488 -25.20 -15.48 -14.60
CA ARG A 488 -26.58 -15.00 -14.50
C ARG A 488 -27.20 -15.27 -13.12
N GLN A 489 -26.93 -16.45 -12.53
CA GLN A 489 -27.40 -16.79 -11.18
C GLN A 489 -26.79 -15.84 -10.12
N VAL A 490 -25.51 -15.50 -10.24
CA VAL A 490 -24.87 -14.52 -9.34
C VAL A 490 -25.55 -13.15 -9.45
N PHE A 491 -25.84 -12.68 -10.64
CA PHE A 491 -26.55 -11.42 -10.84
C PHE A 491 -27.98 -11.44 -10.26
N GLU A 492 -28.68 -12.57 -10.40
CA GLU A 492 -30.02 -12.76 -9.83
C GLU A 492 -29.97 -12.68 -8.29
N VAL A 493 -29.00 -13.33 -7.64
CA VAL A 493 -28.81 -13.26 -6.17
C VAL A 493 -28.49 -11.84 -5.70
N LEU A 494 -27.76 -11.05 -6.52
CA LEU A 494 -27.44 -9.65 -6.27
C LEU A 494 -28.62 -8.69 -6.57
N GLY A 495 -29.74 -9.20 -7.07
CA GLY A 495 -30.89 -8.37 -7.48
C GLY A 495 -30.65 -7.53 -8.74
N ILE A 496 -29.65 -7.90 -9.56
CA ILE A 496 -29.35 -7.26 -10.84
C ILE A 496 -30.22 -7.93 -11.90
N ASP A 497 -31.23 -7.22 -12.40
CA ASP A 497 -32.11 -7.72 -13.46
C ASP A 497 -31.38 -7.89 -14.80
N GLU A 498 -31.96 -8.69 -15.70
CA GLU A 498 -31.38 -9.03 -16.99
C GLU A 498 -31.13 -7.79 -17.88
N GLU A 499 -32.04 -6.80 -17.85
CA GLU A 499 -31.89 -5.56 -18.62
C GLU A 499 -30.69 -4.74 -18.11
N THR A 500 -30.52 -4.66 -16.80
CA THR A 500 -29.39 -3.97 -16.18
C THR A 500 -28.07 -4.71 -16.41
N ALA A 501 -28.06 -6.04 -16.30
CA ALA A 501 -26.90 -6.88 -16.60
C ALA A 501 -26.46 -6.72 -18.05
N GLU A 502 -27.40 -6.81 -18.99
CA GLU A 502 -27.14 -6.64 -20.42
C GLU A 502 -26.62 -5.23 -20.74
N ARG A 503 -27.25 -4.20 -20.18
CA ARG A 503 -26.83 -2.82 -20.38
C ARG A 503 -25.42 -2.54 -19.86
N ARG A 504 -25.03 -3.12 -18.72
CA ARG A 504 -23.72 -2.88 -18.07
C ARG A 504 -22.64 -3.79 -18.62
N PHE A 505 -22.93 -5.08 -18.77
CA PHE A 505 -21.97 -6.15 -19.01
C PHE A 505 -22.28 -7.01 -20.25
N GLY A 506 -23.30 -6.67 -21.05
CA GLY A 506 -23.76 -7.51 -22.18
C GLY A 506 -22.66 -7.95 -23.13
N TRP A 507 -21.76 -7.03 -23.48
CA TRP A 507 -20.59 -7.34 -24.33
C TRP A 507 -19.62 -8.35 -23.69
N PHE A 508 -19.52 -8.37 -22.38
CA PHE A 508 -18.70 -9.33 -21.63
C PHE A 508 -19.43 -10.67 -21.45
N LEU A 509 -20.73 -10.62 -21.14
CA LEU A 509 -21.57 -11.83 -21.04
C LEU A 509 -21.64 -12.57 -22.38
N GLU A 510 -21.75 -11.85 -23.51
CA GLU A 510 -21.64 -12.41 -24.84
C GLU A 510 -20.29 -13.12 -25.04
N ALA A 511 -19.19 -12.50 -24.62
CA ALA A 511 -17.86 -13.10 -24.77
C ALA A 511 -17.73 -14.42 -23.99
N LEU A 512 -18.35 -14.57 -22.81
CA LEU A 512 -18.34 -15.81 -22.04
C LEU A 512 -18.96 -17.00 -22.80
N GLU A 513 -19.82 -16.76 -23.78
CA GLU A 513 -20.48 -17.79 -24.58
C GLU A 513 -19.56 -18.43 -25.65
N TYR A 514 -18.36 -17.87 -25.86
CA TYR A 514 -17.40 -18.33 -26.88
C TYR A 514 -16.30 -19.24 -26.34
N GLY A 515 -16.65 -20.18 -25.46
CA GLY A 515 -15.71 -21.21 -24.99
C GLY A 515 -14.67 -20.67 -24.01
N THR A 516 -15.12 -19.94 -23.03
CA THR A 516 -14.29 -19.36 -21.98
C THR A 516 -13.59 -20.44 -21.17
N PRO A 517 -12.25 -20.47 -21.08
CA PRO A 517 -11.54 -21.40 -20.23
C PRO A 517 -11.78 -21.10 -18.74
N PRO A 518 -11.71 -22.07 -17.82
CA PRO A 518 -11.53 -21.79 -16.41
C PRO A 518 -10.28 -20.92 -16.22
N HIS A 519 -10.38 -19.86 -15.43
CA HIS A 519 -9.26 -18.93 -15.23
C HIS A 519 -9.31 -18.28 -13.85
N GLY A 520 -8.18 -17.76 -13.43
CA GLY A 520 -8.04 -17.06 -12.17
C GLY A 520 -6.87 -16.09 -12.23
N GLY A 521 -6.87 -15.13 -11.33
CA GLY A 521 -5.82 -14.13 -11.33
C GLY A 521 -5.77 -13.31 -10.05
N PHE A 522 -4.84 -12.38 -10.05
CA PHE A 522 -4.51 -11.58 -8.88
C PHE A 522 -4.10 -10.18 -9.29
N ALA A 523 -4.33 -9.21 -8.40
CA ALA A 523 -3.80 -7.86 -8.57
C ALA A 523 -3.31 -7.31 -7.24
N PHE A 524 -2.16 -6.64 -7.23
CA PHE A 524 -1.68 -5.92 -6.05
C PHE A 524 -1.08 -4.55 -6.38
N GLY A 525 -1.21 -3.64 -5.41
CA GLY A 525 -0.64 -2.30 -5.52
C GLY A 525 0.88 -2.30 -5.44
N ILE A 526 1.57 -1.97 -6.54
CA ILE A 526 3.05 -1.83 -6.55
C ILE A 526 3.50 -0.72 -5.60
N ASP A 527 2.72 0.36 -5.51
CA ASP A 527 3.01 1.48 -4.61
C ASP A 527 2.99 1.03 -3.15
N ARG A 528 1.99 0.22 -2.77
CA ARG A 528 1.85 -0.32 -1.41
C ARG A 528 2.95 -1.33 -1.10
N LEU A 529 3.26 -2.24 -2.03
CA LEU A 529 4.36 -3.18 -1.86
C LEU A 529 5.71 -2.45 -1.71
N ALA A 530 5.96 -1.43 -2.55
CA ALA A 530 7.16 -0.61 -2.48
C ALA A 530 7.25 0.13 -1.12
N MET A 531 6.14 0.70 -0.64
CA MET A 531 6.06 1.37 0.66
C MET A 531 6.48 0.42 1.79
N VAL A 532 5.85 -0.76 1.88
CA VAL A 532 6.13 -1.70 2.97
C VAL A 532 7.55 -2.27 2.87
N LEU A 533 8.01 -2.66 1.67
CA LEU A 533 9.37 -3.19 1.49
C LEU A 533 10.46 -2.15 1.78
N GLN A 534 10.19 -0.86 1.63
CA GLN A 534 11.14 0.20 1.92
C GLN A 534 11.01 0.77 3.34
N GLY A 535 10.00 0.32 4.10
CA GLY A 535 9.77 0.77 5.47
C GLY A 535 9.19 2.18 5.57
N GLU A 536 8.47 2.62 4.52
CA GLU A 536 7.84 3.94 4.48
C GLU A 536 6.44 3.94 5.12
N ASP A 537 6.05 5.06 5.70
CA ASP A 537 4.74 5.23 6.33
C ASP A 537 3.66 5.69 5.35
N SER A 538 4.06 6.17 4.17
CA SER A 538 3.15 6.72 3.16
C SER A 538 3.55 6.33 1.74
N ILE A 539 2.56 5.93 0.92
CA ILE A 539 2.81 5.68 -0.51
C ILE A 539 3.28 6.93 -1.26
N ARG A 540 3.08 8.13 -0.71
CA ARG A 540 3.58 9.39 -1.30
C ARG A 540 5.10 9.49 -1.28
N ASP A 541 5.78 8.70 -0.46
CA ASP A 541 7.25 8.67 -0.42
C ASP A 541 7.85 7.74 -1.50
N VAL A 542 7.03 6.83 -2.05
CA VAL A 542 7.45 5.92 -3.14
C VAL A 542 6.83 6.24 -4.50
N ILE A 543 5.95 7.24 -4.57
CA ILE A 543 5.37 7.76 -5.83
C ILE A 543 6.10 9.05 -6.21
N PRO A 544 6.58 9.19 -7.47
CA PRO A 544 7.32 10.40 -7.89
C PRO A 544 6.56 11.70 -7.70
N PHE A 545 5.30 11.74 -8.17
CA PHE A 545 4.44 12.92 -8.16
C PHE A 545 3.04 12.56 -7.62
N PRO A 546 2.91 12.37 -6.30
CA PRO A 546 1.62 12.02 -5.69
C PRO A 546 0.75 13.27 -5.48
N LYS A 547 -0.56 13.06 -5.27
CA LYS A 547 -1.47 14.09 -4.78
C LYS A 547 -1.41 14.19 -3.25
N THR A 548 -1.82 15.34 -2.71
CA THR A 548 -2.05 15.53 -1.27
C THR A 548 -3.22 14.65 -0.79
N GLN A 549 -3.47 14.65 0.52
CA GLN A 549 -4.65 14.01 1.12
C GLN A 549 -5.97 14.65 0.69
N THR A 550 -5.95 15.82 0.06
CA THR A 550 -7.13 16.50 -0.49
C THR A 550 -7.25 16.35 -2.00
N GLY A 551 -6.44 15.49 -2.64
CA GLY A 551 -6.49 15.23 -4.08
C GLY A 551 -5.83 16.30 -4.96
N VAL A 552 -5.14 17.26 -4.36
CA VAL A 552 -4.50 18.37 -5.08
C VAL A 552 -3.03 18.04 -5.36
N ASP A 553 -2.54 18.43 -6.51
CA ASP A 553 -1.11 18.49 -6.83
C ASP A 553 -0.60 19.93 -6.60
N PRO A 554 0.16 20.19 -5.52
CA PRO A 554 0.61 21.56 -5.23
C PRO A 554 1.68 22.09 -6.21
N MET A 555 2.29 21.21 -7.02
CA MET A 555 3.32 21.61 -8.00
C MET A 555 2.69 22.11 -9.30
N THR A 556 1.68 21.41 -9.81
CA THR A 556 0.99 21.76 -11.06
C THR A 556 -0.33 22.48 -10.85
N GLU A 557 -0.77 22.59 -9.60
CA GLU A 557 -2.06 23.18 -9.18
C GLU A 557 -3.27 22.42 -9.77
N ALA A 558 -3.09 21.11 -10.07
CA ALA A 558 -4.19 20.26 -10.53
C ALA A 558 -5.02 19.75 -9.33
N PRO A 559 -6.38 19.67 -9.46
CA PRO A 559 -7.18 20.03 -10.64
C PRO A 559 -7.28 21.54 -10.84
N ALA A 560 -7.31 21.98 -12.10
CA ALA A 560 -7.37 23.38 -12.47
C ALA A 560 -8.57 23.65 -13.38
N GLU A 561 -8.91 24.92 -13.52
CA GLU A 561 -9.93 25.36 -14.46
C GLU A 561 -9.49 25.10 -15.91
N VAL A 562 -10.47 24.89 -16.77
CA VAL A 562 -10.26 24.74 -18.22
C VAL A 562 -10.96 25.88 -18.98
N ASP A 563 -10.42 26.23 -20.14
CA ASP A 563 -10.98 27.28 -20.97
C ASP A 563 -12.44 26.99 -21.39
N GLU A 564 -13.28 28.02 -21.38
CA GLU A 564 -14.67 27.93 -21.86
C GLU A 564 -14.76 27.38 -23.28
N THR A 565 -13.78 27.66 -24.14
CA THR A 565 -13.72 27.14 -25.50
C THR A 565 -13.65 25.62 -25.51
N GLN A 566 -12.82 25.01 -24.62
CA GLN A 566 -12.71 23.57 -24.48
C GLN A 566 -14.01 22.95 -23.95
N LEU A 567 -14.62 23.57 -22.94
CA LEU A 567 -15.92 23.11 -22.41
C LEU A 567 -17.00 23.15 -23.50
N LYS A 568 -17.05 24.21 -24.28
CA LYS A 568 -18.00 24.36 -25.41
C LYS A 568 -17.77 23.30 -26.50
N GLU A 569 -16.52 23.00 -26.86
CA GLU A 569 -16.18 21.93 -27.80
C GLU A 569 -16.62 20.56 -27.31
N LEU A 570 -16.60 20.33 -25.99
CA LEU A 570 -17.05 19.11 -25.35
C LEU A 570 -18.57 19.05 -25.16
N GLY A 571 -19.29 20.16 -25.35
CA GLY A 571 -20.71 20.28 -25.07
C GLY A 571 -21.02 20.24 -23.57
N ILE A 572 -20.10 20.72 -22.72
CA ILE A 572 -20.20 20.74 -21.27
C ILE A 572 -20.34 22.17 -20.76
N GLN A 573 -21.14 22.36 -19.71
CA GLN A 573 -21.28 23.62 -19.00
C GLN A 573 -21.17 23.40 -17.49
N ILE A 574 -20.35 24.25 -16.83
CA ILE A 574 -20.32 24.28 -15.38
C ILE A 574 -21.60 24.96 -14.89
N ARG A 575 -22.30 24.35 -13.95
CA ARG A 575 -23.54 24.91 -13.38
C ARG A 575 -23.27 26.21 -12.66
N ALA A 576 -24.18 27.18 -12.80
CA ALA A 576 -24.03 28.52 -12.19
C ALA A 576 -23.87 28.48 -10.67
N GLU A 577 -24.54 27.52 -10.01
CA GLU A 577 -24.43 27.30 -8.57
C GLU A 577 -23.00 26.89 -8.12
N VAL A 578 -22.26 26.15 -8.97
CA VAL A 578 -20.87 25.77 -8.70
C VAL A 578 -19.95 26.98 -8.86
N ILE A 579 -20.20 27.81 -9.87
CA ILE A 579 -19.44 29.04 -10.09
C ILE A 579 -19.64 30.00 -8.90
N ALA A 580 -20.89 30.23 -8.47
CA ALA A 580 -21.21 31.07 -7.33
C ALA A 580 -20.57 30.56 -6.03
N ALA A 581 -20.58 29.24 -5.79
CA ALA A 581 -19.95 28.65 -4.60
C ALA A 581 -18.43 28.84 -4.57
N ARG A 582 -17.75 28.82 -5.74
CA ARG A 582 -16.31 29.12 -5.84
C ARG A 582 -16.00 30.57 -5.57
N GLU A 583 -16.78 31.50 -6.13
CA GLU A 583 -16.65 32.94 -5.88
C GLU A 583 -16.82 33.26 -4.39
N GLU A 584 -17.76 32.61 -3.69
CA GLU A 584 -17.96 32.73 -2.24
C GLU A 584 -16.81 32.14 -1.42
N ALA A 585 -16.19 31.06 -1.89
CA ALA A 585 -15.04 30.42 -1.24
C ALA A 585 -13.72 31.19 -1.48
N GLY A 586 -13.70 32.12 -2.43
CA GLY A 586 -12.51 32.89 -2.81
C GLY A 586 -11.49 32.06 -3.60
N GLU A 587 -11.97 31.04 -4.30
CA GLU A 587 -11.19 30.15 -5.17
C GLU A 587 -11.16 30.68 -6.63
#